data_3a6d4bbde3d35cf8ad31f892c96607e1
#
_entry.id   3a6d4bbde3d35cf8ad31f892c96607e1
#
_cell.length_a   1.000
_cell.length_b   1.000
_cell.length_c   1.000
_cell.angle_alpha   90.00
_cell.angle_beta   90.00
_cell.angle_gamma   90.00
#
_symmetry.space_group_name_H-M   'P 1'
#
loop_
_entity.id
_entity.type
_entity.pdbx_description
1 polymer ?
#
loop_
_entity_poly.entity_id
_entity_poly.type
_entity_poly.pdbx_seq_one_letter_code
_entity_poly.pdbx_strand_id
1 'polypeptide(L)' 'MKTDIKAEADKLAADPRLSDYDFWRSLKNLNDQIFRIANRNEPIPFTMIRQRAILKQARLRRGKQ' A
#
# COMPACT_ATOMS: atom_id res chain seq x y z
N MET A 1 -16.35 -12.81 -0.54
CA MET A 1 -15.98 -11.61 -1.24
C MET A 1 -14.54 -11.60 -1.67
N LYS A 2 -14.30 -11.30 -2.89
CA LYS A 2 -12.96 -11.28 -3.40
C LYS A 2 -12.28 -9.98 -3.21
N THR A 3 -11.11 -10.03 -2.67
CA THR A 3 -10.26 -8.86 -2.58
C THR A 3 -9.35 -8.86 -3.79
N ASP A 4 -9.56 -7.93 -4.68
CA ASP A 4 -8.74 -7.89 -5.87
C ASP A 4 -7.65 -6.85 -5.73
N ILE A 5 -6.59 -7.25 -5.05
CA ILE A 5 -5.43 -6.38 -4.82
C ILE A 5 -4.82 -5.96 -6.15
N LYS A 6 -4.82 -6.86 -7.10
CA LYS A 6 -4.23 -6.59 -8.40
C LYS A 6 -4.97 -5.49 -9.14
N ALA A 7 -6.30 -5.55 -9.14
CA ALA A 7 -7.10 -4.52 -9.81
C ALA A 7 -6.95 -3.17 -9.14
N GLU A 8 -6.93 -3.15 -7.81
CA GLU A 8 -6.74 -1.90 -7.09
C GLU A 8 -5.37 -1.32 -7.36
N ALA A 9 -4.35 -2.19 -7.40
CA ALA A 9 -3.00 -1.74 -7.68
C ALA A 9 -2.88 -1.17 -9.10
N ASP A 10 -3.55 -1.80 -10.05
CA ASP A 10 -3.54 -1.31 -11.43
C ASP A 10 -4.16 0.08 -11.53
N LYS A 11 -5.25 0.29 -10.81
CA LYS A 11 -5.91 1.60 -10.80
C LYS A 11 -4.99 2.67 -10.22
N LEU A 12 -4.36 2.37 -9.10
CA LEU A 12 -3.47 3.33 -8.48
C LEU A 12 -2.26 3.63 -9.34
N ALA A 13 -1.70 2.59 -9.95
CA ALA A 13 -0.52 2.77 -10.78
C ALA A 13 -0.83 3.64 -11.99
N ALA A 14 -2.06 3.58 -12.48
CA ALA A 14 -2.48 4.36 -13.64
C ALA A 14 -2.95 5.77 -13.31
N ASP A 15 -3.08 6.09 -12.02
CA ASP A 15 -3.59 7.39 -11.61
C ASP A 15 -2.55 8.48 -11.84
N PRO A 16 -2.81 9.41 -12.79
CA PRO A 16 -1.82 10.46 -13.09
C PRO A 16 -1.65 11.49 -11.99
N ARG A 17 -2.56 11.52 -11.02
CA ARG A 17 -2.49 12.46 -9.92
C ARG A 17 -1.52 12.01 -8.83
N LEU A 18 -1.10 10.74 -8.87
CA LEU A 18 -0.21 10.20 -7.85
C LEU A 18 1.20 10.11 -8.40
N SER A 19 2.14 10.73 -7.70
CA SER A 19 3.55 10.66 -8.06
C SER A 19 4.21 9.48 -7.34
N ASP A 20 5.42 9.14 -7.78
CA ASP A 20 6.18 8.11 -7.10
C ASP A 20 6.46 8.49 -5.66
N TYR A 21 6.65 9.79 -5.41
CA TYR A 21 6.84 10.28 -4.06
C TYR A 21 5.60 10.03 -3.20
N ASP A 22 4.40 10.22 -3.78
CA ASP A 22 3.16 9.98 -3.06
C ASP A 22 3.06 8.52 -2.63
N PHE A 23 3.42 7.60 -3.52
CA PHE A 23 3.42 6.18 -3.18
C PHE A 23 4.41 5.88 -2.07
N TRP A 24 5.61 6.42 -2.20
CA TRP A 24 6.65 6.19 -1.20
C TRP A 24 6.20 6.70 0.17
N ARG A 25 5.66 7.90 0.20
CA ARG A 25 5.23 8.51 1.46
C ARG A 25 4.09 7.73 2.10
N SER A 26 3.11 7.33 1.29
CA SER A 26 1.98 6.55 1.79
C SER A 26 2.44 5.22 2.38
N LEU A 27 3.34 4.54 1.68
CA LEU A 27 3.89 3.29 2.16
C LEU A 27 4.66 3.47 3.46
N LYS A 28 5.47 4.51 3.52
CA LYS A 28 6.24 4.78 4.71
C LYS A 28 5.35 5.02 5.92
N ASN A 29 4.33 5.86 5.74
CA ASN A 29 3.40 6.16 6.82
C ASN A 29 2.67 4.90 7.28
N LEU A 30 2.23 4.10 6.34
CA LEU A 30 1.50 2.88 6.64
C LEU A 30 2.38 1.88 7.38
N ASN A 31 3.61 1.71 6.92
CA ASN A 31 4.57 0.83 7.58
C ASN A 31 4.87 1.29 9.00
N ASP A 32 4.99 2.61 9.20
CA ASP A 32 5.22 3.16 10.53
C ASP A 32 4.06 2.85 11.46
N GLN A 33 2.83 2.97 10.97
CA GLN A 33 1.66 2.66 11.77
C GLN A 33 1.61 1.18 12.13
N ILE A 34 1.87 0.33 11.16
CA ILE A 34 1.88 -1.11 11.39
C ILE A 34 2.94 -1.46 12.42
N PHE A 35 4.10 -0.86 12.31
CA PHE A 35 5.20 -1.10 13.24
C PHE A 35 4.82 -0.71 14.67
N ARG A 36 4.16 0.43 14.83
CA ARG A 36 3.72 0.88 16.16
C ARG A 36 2.70 -0.07 16.77
N ILE A 37 1.76 -0.53 15.95
CA ILE A 37 0.74 -1.48 16.42
C ILE A 37 1.41 -2.79 16.85
N ALA A 38 2.34 -3.27 16.04
CA ALA A 38 3.05 -4.51 16.34
C ALA A 38 3.85 -4.38 17.64
N ASN A 39 4.47 -3.22 17.87
CA ASN A 39 5.26 -3.00 19.08
C ASN A 39 4.40 -3.00 20.33
N ARG A 40 3.11 -2.71 20.20
CA ARG A 40 2.20 -2.76 21.33
C ARG A 40 1.59 -4.14 21.52
N ASN A 41 2.04 -5.12 20.75
CA ASN A 41 1.51 -6.48 20.78
C ASN A 41 0.02 -6.52 20.48
N GLU A 42 -0.43 -5.62 19.62
CA GLU A 42 -1.82 -5.59 19.19
C GLU A 42 -1.95 -6.21 17.80
N PRO A 43 -3.10 -6.78 17.49
CA PRO A 43 -3.31 -7.33 16.15
C PRO A 43 -3.34 -6.20 15.12
N ILE A 44 -2.69 -6.44 14.00
CA ILE A 44 -2.64 -5.45 12.92
C ILE A 44 -3.93 -5.56 12.11
N PRO A 45 -4.66 -4.44 11.92
CA PRO A 45 -5.89 -4.51 11.14
C PRO A 45 -5.63 -5.03 9.73
N PHE A 46 -6.49 -5.92 9.30
CA PHE A 46 -6.36 -6.51 7.98
C PHE A 46 -6.38 -5.45 6.88
N THR A 47 -7.18 -4.40 7.08
CA THR A 47 -7.27 -3.32 6.09
C THR A 47 -5.92 -2.64 5.85
N MET A 48 -5.11 -2.52 6.90
CA MET A 48 -3.77 -1.94 6.76
C MET A 48 -2.84 -2.83 5.96
N ILE A 49 -2.92 -4.14 6.22
CA ILE A 49 -2.10 -5.10 5.49
C ILE A 49 -2.50 -5.11 4.02
N ARG A 50 -3.79 -5.08 3.76
CA ARG A 50 -4.30 -5.05 2.40
C ARG A 50 -3.85 -3.79 1.68
N GLN A 51 -3.97 -2.64 2.35
CA GLN A 51 -3.58 -1.36 1.76
C GLN A 51 -2.09 -1.35 1.44
N ARG A 52 -1.28 -1.89 2.33
CA ARG A 52 0.16 -1.98 2.07
C ARG A 52 0.46 -2.83 0.85
N ALA A 53 -0.24 -3.95 0.72
CA ALA A 53 -0.04 -4.82 -0.43
C ALA A 53 -0.41 -4.12 -1.73
N ILE A 54 -1.51 -3.38 -1.72
CA ILE A 54 -1.95 -2.64 -2.90
C ILE A 54 -0.92 -1.58 -3.29
N LEU A 55 -0.45 -0.82 -2.32
CA LEU A 55 0.53 0.22 -2.59
C LEU A 55 1.85 -0.34 -3.11
N LYS A 56 2.30 -1.45 -2.54
CA LYS A 56 3.53 -2.08 -3.00
C LYS A 56 3.41 -2.58 -4.43
N GLN A 57 2.29 -3.20 -4.75
CA GLN A 57 2.06 -3.69 -6.10
C GLN A 57 1.98 -2.54 -7.09
N ALA A 58 1.28 -1.47 -6.71
CA ALA A 58 1.15 -0.31 -7.59
C ALA A 58 2.51 0.32 -7.87
N ARG A 59 3.34 0.42 -6.85
CA ARG A 59 4.67 0.98 -6.99
C ARG A 59 5.54 0.14 -7.90
N LEU A 60 5.45 -1.17 -7.75
CA LEU A 60 6.20 -2.08 -8.60
C LEU A 60 5.81 -1.92 -10.07
N ARG A 61 4.52 -1.76 -10.32
CA ARG A 61 4.05 -1.59 -11.70
C ARG A 61 4.58 -0.31 -12.31
N ARG A 62 4.61 0.75 -11.52
CA ARG A 62 5.15 2.01 -12.00
C ARG A 62 6.65 1.94 -12.22
N GLY A 63 7.34 1.23 -11.35
CA GLY A 63 8.78 1.11 -11.46
C GLY A 63 9.24 0.30 -12.63
N LYS A 64 8.33 -0.42 -13.25
CA LYS A 64 8.69 -1.22 -14.40
C LYS A 64 8.53 -0.41 -15.66
N GLN A 65 9.50 0.27 -16.03
CA GLN A 65 9.44 1.11 -17.22
C GLN A 65 10.05 0.41 -18.41
#